data_ca72e3401bace3bd97dcbc2294b931df
#
_entry.id   ca72e3401bace3bd97dcbc2294b931df
#
_cell.length_a   1.000
_cell.length_b   1.000
_cell.length_c   1.000
_cell.angle_alpha   90.00
_cell.angle_beta   90.00
_cell.angle_gamma   90.00
#
_symmetry.space_group_name_H-M   'P 1'
#
loop_
_entity.id
_entity.type
_entity.pdbx_description
1 polymer ?
#
loop_
_entity_poly.entity_id
_entity_poly.type
_entity_poly.pdbx_seq_one_letter_code
_entity_poly.pdbx_strand_id
1 'polypeptide(L)'
;YSSAASPEEGGYALSSSSIQSLLGVLSSFFNYLIQESYLESNPVSQLRQKSKFIRKSQSQAQIRRLSPLQWDYVIGAAEKMAANDPAVHERTLFIMQALFAMYLRISELVVTPRWTPQMGHFRQDTEGNWWFLTVGKGNKEREVSVSDAMLDALRRYRRSRGLSGLPAIGDPAPLVHKTRGSGGITSTRQIRLIVQKCFDEAAYSLRKEGFTDDADRLGEATVHWLRHTGISEDVKHRPREHVRDDAGHGSSAITDRYIDVERAERHASARNKVIK
;
A
#
# COMPACT_ATOMS: atom_id res chain seq x y z
N TYR A 1 7.85 15.10 -8.56
CA TYR A 1 7.59 15.92 -9.75
C TYR A 1 8.89 15.96 -10.55
N SER A 2 8.99 15.12 -11.59
CA SER A 2 10.02 15.21 -12.61
C SER A 2 9.75 16.53 -13.37
N SER A 3 10.77 17.37 -13.54
CA SER A 3 10.70 18.59 -14.31
C SER A 3 10.19 18.26 -15.71
N ALA A 4 9.09 18.89 -16.13
CA ALA A 4 8.60 18.78 -17.48
C ALA A 4 9.68 19.33 -18.43
N ALA A 5 10.13 18.50 -19.38
CA ALA A 5 10.94 18.98 -20.48
C ALA A 5 10.20 20.10 -21.23
N SER A 6 10.89 21.16 -21.63
CA SER A 6 10.29 22.27 -22.36
C SER A 6 9.74 21.77 -23.72
N PRO A 7 8.69 22.39 -24.25
CA PRO A 7 8.10 21.99 -25.52
C PRO A 7 9.05 22.02 -26.72
N GLU A 8 10.17 22.70 -26.57
CA GLU A 8 11.21 22.87 -27.62
C GLU A 8 12.12 21.64 -27.80
N GLU A 9 12.15 20.70 -26.83
CA GLU A 9 12.99 19.50 -26.90
C GLU A 9 12.29 18.22 -27.38
N GLY A 10 11.11 18.31 -27.94
CA GLY A 10 10.45 17.21 -28.70
C GLY A 10 10.01 15.97 -27.90
N GLY A 11 10.00 16.01 -26.56
CA GLY A 11 9.59 14.90 -25.72
C GLY A 11 8.53 15.27 -24.69
N TYR A 12 7.29 14.81 -24.87
CA TYR A 12 6.31 14.85 -23.79
C TYR A 12 6.71 13.86 -22.69
N ALA A 13 6.91 14.37 -21.48
CA ALA A 13 7.35 13.60 -20.31
C ALA A 13 6.28 12.67 -19.71
N LEU A 14 5.22 12.31 -20.47
CA LEU A 14 4.21 11.38 -19.99
C LEU A 14 4.65 9.92 -20.19
N SER A 15 4.57 9.13 -19.12
CA SER A 15 4.77 7.69 -19.22
C SER A 15 3.70 7.04 -20.12
N SER A 16 4.03 5.90 -20.73
CA SER A 16 3.07 5.11 -21.54
C SER A 16 1.80 4.78 -20.73
N SER A 17 1.93 4.54 -19.42
CA SER A 17 0.80 4.31 -18.51
C SER A 17 -0.07 5.56 -18.34
N SER A 18 0.54 6.73 -18.24
CA SER A 18 -0.20 8.01 -18.15
C SER A 18 -0.95 8.30 -19.44
N ILE A 19 -0.34 8.04 -20.60
CA ILE A 19 -0.98 8.17 -21.91
C ILE A 19 -2.17 7.20 -22.03
N GLN A 20 -2.01 5.94 -21.61
CA GLN A 20 -3.11 4.97 -21.61
C GLN A 20 -4.28 5.41 -20.72
N SER A 21 -3.98 5.96 -19.53
CA SER A 21 -5.00 6.47 -18.62
C SER A 21 -5.74 7.67 -19.23
N LEU A 22 -5.02 8.61 -19.83
CA LEU A 22 -5.60 9.75 -20.53
C LEU A 22 -6.51 9.31 -21.67
N LEU A 23 -6.04 8.41 -22.53
CA LEU A 23 -6.84 7.85 -23.62
C LEU A 23 -8.07 7.09 -23.10
N GLY A 24 -7.98 6.46 -21.92
CA GLY A 24 -9.12 5.83 -21.27
C GLY A 24 -10.20 6.83 -20.85
N VAL A 25 -9.79 7.93 -20.23
CA VAL A 25 -10.71 9.03 -19.82
C VAL A 25 -11.36 9.67 -21.05
N LEU A 26 -10.56 10.02 -22.06
CA LEU A 26 -11.08 10.59 -23.32
C LEU A 26 -12.05 9.63 -24.01
N SER A 27 -11.73 8.35 -24.07
CA SER A 27 -12.63 7.35 -24.67
C SER A 27 -13.96 7.26 -23.92
N SER A 28 -13.95 7.34 -22.60
CA SER A 28 -15.18 7.35 -21.78
C SER A 28 -16.01 8.60 -22.06
N PHE A 29 -15.37 9.76 -22.18
CA PHE A 29 -16.05 11.01 -22.54
C PHE A 29 -16.68 10.94 -23.94
N PHE A 30 -15.97 10.46 -24.95
CA PHE A 30 -16.53 10.31 -26.29
C PHE A 30 -17.66 9.27 -26.35
N ASN A 31 -17.58 8.19 -25.59
CA ASN A 31 -18.68 7.24 -25.47
C ASN A 31 -19.94 7.88 -24.86
N TYR A 32 -19.77 8.76 -23.86
CA TYR A 32 -20.89 9.53 -23.31
C TYR A 32 -21.52 10.43 -24.38
N LEU A 33 -20.71 11.15 -25.17
CA LEU A 33 -21.25 12.00 -26.26
C LEU A 33 -21.99 11.19 -27.32
N ILE A 34 -21.59 9.95 -27.58
CA ILE A 34 -22.33 9.04 -28.49
C ILE A 34 -23.68 8.65 -27.88
N GLN A 35 -23.71 8.32 -26.59
CA GLN A 35 -24.96 7.98 -25.86
C GLN A 35 -25.96 9.16 -25.88
N GLU A 36 -25.45 10.39 -25.80
CA GLU A 36 -26.26 11.61 -25.87
C GLU A 36 -26.53 12.08 -27.33
N SER A 37 -26.17 11.27 -28.34
CA SER A 37 -26.38 11.56 -29.75
C SER A 37 -25.66 12.80 -30.30
N TYR A 38 -24.59 13.26 -29.62
CA TYR A 38 -23.75 14.36 -30.12
C TYR A 38 -22.74 13.90 -31.17
N LEU A 39 -22.35 12.63 -31.18
CA LEU A 39 -21.37 12.05 -32.07
C LEU A 39 -21.80 10.64 -32.50
N GLU A 40 -21.39 10.25 -33.71
CA GLU A 40 -21.67 8.92 -34.26
C GLU A 40 -20.56 7.89 -33.92
N SER A 41 -19.34 8.35 -33.65
CA SER A 41 -18.20 7.45 -33.40
C SER A 41 -17.21 8.03 -32.38
N ASN A 42 -16.46 7.13 -31.76
CA ASN A 42 -15.43 7.47 -30.81
C ASN A 42 -14.06 7.57 -31.50
N PRO A 43 -13.50 8.79 -31.69
CA PRO A 43 -12.23 8.97 -32.40
C PRO A 43 -11.04 8.36 -31.66
N VAL A 44 -11.14 8.22 -30.32
CA VAL A 44 -10.07 7.65 -29.50
C VAL A 44 -9.95 6.13 -29.70
N SER A 45 -11.04 5.44 -30.06
CA SER A 45 -11.01 3.99 -30.25
C SER A 45 -10.10 3.59 -31.43
N GLN A 46 -10.05 4.37 -32.48
CA GLN A 46 -9.16 4.14 -33.62
C GLN A 46 -7.70 4.40 -33.31
N LEU A 47 -7.40 5.47 -32.52
CA LEU A 47 -6.06 5.76 -32.04
C LEU A 47 -5.55 4.64 -31.11
N ARG A 48 -6.44 4.10 -30.26
CA ARG A 48 -6.12 3.06 -29.30
C ARG A 48 -5.68 1.75 -29.95
N GLN A 49 -6.24 1.39 -31.09
CA GLN A 49 -5.88 0.17 -31.85
C GLN A 49 -4.54 0.29 -32.58
N LYS A 50 -4.15 1.49 -32.99
CA LYS A 50 -2.98 1.73 -33.84
C LYS A 50 -1.76 2.26 -33.12
N SER A 51 -1.91 2.75 -31.88
CA SER A 51 -0.83 3.42 -31.18
C SER A 51 0.21 2.44 -30.60
N LYS A 52 1.48 2.67 -30.93
CA LYS A 52 2.64 1.99 -30.32
C LYS A 52 2.71 2.15 -28.78
N PHE A 53 2.05 3.19 -28.23
CA PHE A 53 1.99 3.45 -26.80
C PHE A 53 1.07 2.48 -26.05
N ILE A 54 0.20 1.74 -26.75
CA ILE A 54 -0.75 0.78 -26.17
C ILE A 54 -0.17 -0.63 -26.15
N ARG A 55 0.91 -0.88 -26.90
CA ARG A 55 1.61 -2.16 -26.76
C ARG A 55 2.04 -2.31 -25.32
N LYS A 56 1.41 -3.27 -24.62
CA LYS A 56 1.83 -3.65 -23.27
C LYS A 56 3.33 -3.87 -23.30
N SER A 57 4.08 -3.05 -22.59
CA SER A 57 5.46 -3.40 -22.27
C SER A 57 5.40 -4.79 -21.64
N GLN A 58 6.01 -5.78 -22.27
CA GLN A 58 6.12 -7.15 -21.75
C GLN A 58 7.09 -7.20 -20.55
N SER A 59 7.71 -6.08 -20.20
CA SER A 59 8.47 -5.99 -18.95
C SER A 59 7.48 -6.16 -17.80
N GLN A 60 7.63 -7.24 -17.05
CA GLN A 60 6.95 -7.39 -15.77
C GLN A 60 7.22 -6.12 -14.96
N ALA A 61 6.16 -5.40 -14.60
CA ALA A 61 6.30 -4.23 -13.76
C ALA A 61 6.92 -4.68 -12.43
N GLN A 62 8.17 -4.27 -12.21
CA GLN A 62 8.86 -4.60 -10.96
C GLN A 62 8.04 -4.05 -9.79
N ILE A 63 7.70 -4.92 -8.85
CA ILE A 63 6.99 -4.49 -7.64
C ILE A 63 7.96 -3.67 -6.80
N ARG A 64 7.59 -2.42 -6.56
CA ARG A 64 8.35 -1.50 -5.73
C ARG A 64 8.05 -1.82 -4.26
N ARG A 65 8.99 -2.46 -3.59
CA ARG A 65 8.93 -2.87 -2.19
C ARG A 65 10.23 -2.50 -1.47
N LEU A 66 10.16 -2.45 -0.15
CA LEU A 66 11.36 -2.30 0.69
C LEU A 66 12.15 -3.62 0.69
N SER A 67 13.49 -3.52 0.75
CA SER A 67 14.33 -4.67 1.11
C SER A 67 14.15 -5.01 2.60
N PRO A 68 14.52 -6.23 3.06
CA PRO A 68 14.50 -6.54 4.49
C PRO A 68 15.31 -5.54 5.31
N LEU A 69 16.49 -5.14 4.86
CA LEU A 69 17.32 -4.12 5.51
C LEU A 69 16.58 -2.78 5.61
N GLN A 70 15.99 -2.30 4.51
CA GLN A 70 15.23 -1.05 4.52
C GLN A 70 14.03 -1.12 5.48
N TRP A 71 13.34 -2.26 5.52
CA TRP A 71 12.21 -2.45 6.44
C TRP A 71 12.66 -2.38 7.90
N ASP A 72 13.75 -3.03 8.26
CA ASP A 72 14.30 -3.03 9.62
C ASP A 72 14.66 -1.60 10.07
N TYR A 73 15.27 -0.80 9.21
CA TYR A 73 15.58 0.60 9.51
C TYR A 73 14.30 1.45 9.61
N VAL A 74 13.32 1.22 8.76
CA VAL A 74 12.06 1.98 8.75
C VAL A 74 11.24 1.70 10.00
N ILE A 75 11.08 0.42 10.39
CA ILE A 75 10.33 0.09 11.61
C ILE A 75 11.10 0.53 12.86
N GLY A 76 12.42 0.36 12.88
CA GLY A 76 13.29 0.83 13.95
C GLY A 76 13.25 2.35 14.13
N ALA A 77 13.16 3.13 13.04
CA ALA A 77 12.96 4.58 13.10
C ALA A 77 11.60 4.91 13.75
N ALA A 78 10.53 4.23 13.37
CA ALA A 78 9.21 4.43 13.97
C ALA A 78 9.17 4.06 15.45
N GLU A 79 9.84 2.97 15.85
CA GLU A 79 9.98 2.55 17.26
C GLU A 79 10.76 3.58 18.09
N LYS A 80 11.88 4.05 17.56
CA LYS A 80 12.69 5.10 18.20
C LYS A 80 11.91 6.40 18.37
N MET A 81 11.15 6.80 17.36
CA MET A 81 10.28 7.97 17.43
C MET A 81 9.20 7.79 18.52
N ALA A 82 8.58 6.60 18.59
CA ALA A 82 7.57 6.28 19.60
C ALA A 82 8.16 6.24 21.02
N ALA A 83 9.40 5.76 21.18
CA ALA A 83 10.09 5.78 22.47
C ALA A 83 10.45 7.20 22.92
N ASN A 84 10.84 8.09 22.00
CA ASN A 84 11.22 9.46 22.32
C ASN A 84 10.02 10.38 22.62
N ASP A 85 8.92 10.22 21.89
CA ASP A 85 7.67 10.98 22.09
C ASP A 85 6.46 10.07 21.86
N PRO A 86 6.07 9.28 22.88
CA PRO A 86 4.95 8.33 22.77
C PRO A 86 3.62 9.02 22.43
N ALA A 87 3.37 10.22 22.96
CA ALA A 87 2.12 10.95 22.76
C ALA A 87 1.84 11.23 21.27
N VAL A 88 2.88 11.47 20.50
CA VAL A 88 2.80 11.77 19.07
C VAL A 88 3.05 10.52 18.21
N HIS A 89 4.00 9.67 18.58
CA HIS A 89 4.57 8.68 17.68
C HIS A 89 4.14 7.21 17.91
N GLU A 90 3.46 6.87 19.00
CA GLU A 90 2.81 5.56 19.10
C GLU A 90 1.79 5.34 17.96
N ARG A 91 1.10 6.41 17.57
CA ARG A 91 0.24 6.40 16.39
C ARG A 91 1.03 6.17 15.09
N THR A 92 2.22 6.76 14.97
CA THR A 92 3.10 6.58 13.81
C THR A 92 3.49 5.13 13.67
N LEU A 93 3.97 4.51 14.75
CA LEU A 93 4.34 3.10 14.78
C LEU A 93 3.16 2.19 14.41
N PHE A 94 1.99 2.43 14.99
CA PHE A 94 0.79 1.67 14.67
C PHE A 94 0.40 1.78 13.18
N ILE A 95 0.48 2.97 12.58
CA ILE A 95 0.22 3.17 11.14
C ILE A 95 1.18 2.32 10.30
N MET A 96 2.48 2.33 10.61
CA MET A 96 3.49 1.56 9.89
C MET A 96 3.19 0.07 9.95
N GLN A 97 2.91 -0.44 11.14
CA GLN A 97 2.58 -1.84 11.39
C GLN A 97 1.27 -2.26 10.69
N ALA A 98 0.23 -1.43 10.76
CA ALA A 98 -1.06 -1.71 10.12
C ALA A 98 -0.96 -1.76 8.58
N LEU A 99 -0.21 -0.83 7.98
CA LEU A 99 0.02 -0.81 6.53
C LEU A 99 0.80 -2.04 6.04
N PHE A 100 1.74 -2.51 6.83
CA PHE A 100 2.55 -3.68 6.53
C PHE A 100 1.79 -4.98 6.81
N ALA A 101 1.30 -5.19 8.02
CA ALA A 101 0.78 -6.48 8.49
C ALA A 101 -0.65 -6.77 8.00
N MET A 102 -1.47 -5.74 7.79
CA MET A 102 -2.85 -5.89 7.31
C MET A 102 -3.03 -5.46 5.86
N TYR A 103 -1.97 -5.11 5.17
CA TYR A 103 -1.98 -4.66 3.76
C TYR A 103 -3.01 -3.55 3.48
N LEU A 104 -3.23 -2.66 4.44
CA LEU A 104 -4.23 -1.62 4.29
C LEU A 104 -3.85 -0.60 3.22
N ARG A 105 -4.84 -0.12 2.48
CA ARG A 105 -4.65 1.05 1.63
C ARG A 105 -4.70 2.30 2.49
N ILE A 106 -3.97 3.32 2.10
CA ILE A 106 -3.94 4.60 2.83
C ILE A 106 -5.35 5.19 3.06
N SER A 107 -6.27 4.97 2.11
CA SER A 107 -7.67 5.41 2.22
C SER A 107 -8.47 4.65 3.28
N GLU A 108 -8.04 3.46 3.65
CA GLU A 108 -8.70 2.62 4.65
C GLU A 108 -8.35 3.04 6.09
N LEU A 109 -7.31 3.87 6.26
CA LEU A 109 -6.90 4.45 7.55
C LEU A 109 -7.55 5.80 7.87
N VAL A 110 -8.25 6.41 6.93
CA VAL A 110 -8.78 7.77 7.07
C VAL A 110 -10.30 7.79 7.01
N VAL A 111 -10.89 8.75 7.73
CA VAL A 111 -12.33 9.00 7.66
C VAL A 111 -12.66 9.64 6.32
N THR A 112 -13.65 9.07 5.64
CA THR A 112 -14.22 9.55 4.38
C THR A 112 -15.74 9.59 4.48
N PRO A 113 -16.48 10.21 3.55
CA PRO A 113 -17.94 10.17 3.57
C PRO A 113 -18.55 8.77 3.51
N ARG A 114 -17.78 7.76 3.06
CA ARG A 114 -18.23 6.38 2.89
C ARG A 114 -17.61 5.39 3.88
N TRP A 115 -16.63 5.82 4.64
CA TRP A 115 -15.87 4.93 5.52
C TRP A 115 -15.35 5.68 6.75
N THR A 116 -15.68 5.19 7.93
CA THR A 116 -15.17 5.70 9.20
C THR A 116 -14.45 4.58 9.93
N PRO A 117 -13.11 4.47 9.79
CA PRO A 117 -12.35 3.42 10.45
C PRO A 117 -12.36 3.59 11.97
N GLN A 118 -12.80 2.55 12.67
CA GLN A 118 -12.94 2.51 14.13
C GLN A 118 -12.27 1.25 14.71
N MET A 119 -11.97 1.30 16.00
CA MET A 119 -11.40 0.16 16.74
C MET A 119 -12.36 -1.04 16.77
N GLY A 120 -13.68 -0.80 16.80
CA GLY A 120 -14.71 -1.84 16.77
C GLY A 120 -14.80 -2.62 15.46
N HIS A 121 -14.03 -2.26 14.44
CA HIS A 121 -13.86 -3.07 13.23
C HIS A 121 -12.90 -4.26 13.45
N PHE A 122 -12.12 -4.26 14.52
CA PHE A 122 -11.47 -5.49 14.99
C PHE A 122 -12.50 -6.35 15.69
N ARG A 123 -12.66 -7.58 15.24
CA ARG A 123 -13.66 -8.54 15.74
C ARG A 123 -13.02 -9.88 15.98
N GLN A 124 -13.45 -10.54 17.03
CA GLN A 124 -13.10 -11.93 17.29
C GLN A 124 -14.24 -12.83 16.84
N ASP A 125 -13.93 -13.89 16.10
CA ASP A 125 -14.91 -14.93 15.74
C ASP A 125 -15.15 -15.93 16.89
N THR A 126 -16.03 -16.87 16.65
CA THR A 126 -16.38 -17.92 17.64
C THR A 126 -15.25 -18.89 17.94
N GLU A 127 -14.24 -18.96 17.09
CA GLU A 127 -13.06 -19.81 17.25
C GLU A 127 -11.90 -19.08 17.95
N GLY A 128 -12.06 -17.76 18.22
CA GLY A 128 -11.06 -16.94 18.87
C GLY A 128 -10.12 -16.23 17.91
N ASN A 129 -10.32 -16.35 16.58
CA ASN A 129 -9.50 -15.66 15.59
C ASN A 129 -9.91 -14.18 15.47
N TRP A 130 -8.94 -13.32 15.24
CA TRP A 130 -9.19 -11.90 15.08
C TRP A 130 -9.18 -11.50 13.61
N TRP A 131 -10.16 -10.68 13.27
CA TRP A 131 -10.39 -10.15 11.93
C TRP A 131 -10.53 -8.62 11.99
N PHE A 132 -10.10 -7.96 10.93
CA PHE A 132 -10.32 -6.52 10.75
C PHE A 132 -11.19 -6.28 9.53
N LEU A 133 -12.42 -5.77 9.76
CA LEU A 133 -13.31 -5.36 8.68
C LEU A 133 -12.85 -4.03 8.10
N THR A 134 -12.74 -3.94 6.79
CA THR A 134 -12.40 -2.70 6.08
C THR A 134 -13.17 -2.57 4.76
N VAL A 135 -13.26 -1.34 4.25
CA VAL A 135 -13.92 -1.02 2.99
C VAL A 135 -12.90 -0.55 1.97
N GLY A 136 -12.71 -1.34 0.93
CA GLY A 136 -11.71 -1.12 -0.10
C GLY A 136 -12.23 -0.32 -1.30
N LYS A 137 -11.45 -0.36 -2.40
CA LYS A 137 -11.80 0.28 -3.68
C LYS A 137 -13.14 -0.24 -4.21
N GLY A 138 -14.01 0.67 -4.63
CA GLY A 138 -15.34 0.35 -5.15
C GLY A 138 -16.37 0.03 -4.06
N ASN A 139 -16.12 0.47 -2.83
CA ASN A 139 -16.99 0.24 -1.66
C ASN A 139 -17.21 -1.25 -1.33
N LYS A 140 -16.21 -2.08 -1.64
CA LYS A 140 -16.25 -3.51 -1.32
C LYS A 140 -15.69 -3.73 0.08
N GLU A 141 -16.48 -4.36 0.92
CA GLU A 141 -16.05 -4.83 2.22
C GLU A 141 -15.12 -6.03 2.08
N ARG A 142 -14.15 -6.13 2.97
CA ARG A 142 -13.33 -7.32 3.17
C ARG A 142 -12.92 -7.44 4.63
N GLU A 143 -12.72 -8.66 5.05
CA GLU A 143 -12.08 -8.98 6.32
C GLU A 143 -10.61 -9.32 6.07
N VAL A 144 -9.77 -8.85 6.95
CA VAL A 144 -8.33 -9.11 6.95
C VAL A 144 -7.99 -9.89 8.20
N SER A 145 -7.30 -11.01 8.04
CA SER A 145 -6.81 -11.78 9.18
C SER A 145 -5.79 -10.97 9.99
N VAL A 146 -5.92 -10.99 11.31
CA VAL A 146 -5.07 -10.22 12.23
C VAL A 146 -4.13 -11.17 12.94
N SER A 147 -2.82 -11.02 12.69
CA SER A 147 -1.79 -11.82 13.35
C SER A 147 -1.60 -11.43 14.82
N ASP A 148 -1.03 -12.34 15.62
CA ASP A 148 -0.71 -12.06 17.03
C ASP A 148 0.21 -10.84 17.18
N ALA A 149 1.21 -10.69 16.31
CA ALA A 149 2.08 -9.53 16.29
C ALA A 149 1.31 -8.22 16.04
N MET A 150 0.30 -8.25 15.15
CA MET A 150 -0.56 -7.09 14.93
C MET A 150 -1.50 -6.82 16.11
N LEU A 151 -1.96 -7.86 16.81
CA LEU A 151 -2.72 -7.70 18.07
C LEU A 151 -1.87 -7.07 19.18
N ASP A 152 -0.60 -7.41 19.26
CA ASP A 152 0.32 -6.78 20.22
C ASP A 152 0.57 -5.31 19.88
N ALA A 153 0.73 -4.98 18.60
CA ALA A 153 0.80 -3.61 18.12
C ALA A 153 -0.48 -2.81 18.45
N LEU A 154 -1.65 -3.42 18.26
CA LEU A 154 -2.94 -2.85 18.62
C LEU A 154 -3.05 -2.60 20.13
N ARG A 155 -2.68 -3.59 20.95
CA ARG A 155 -2.67 -3.46 22.43
C ARG A 155 -1.77 -2.32 22.88
N ARG A 156 -0.56 -2.22 22.33
CA ARG A 156 0.40 -1.16 22.61
C ARG A 156 -0.19 0.21 22.28
N TYR A 157 -0.68 0.37 21.07
CA TYR A 157 -1.27 1.63 20.62
C TYR A 157 -2.50 2.04 21.44
N ARG A 158 -3.39 1.11 21.76
CA ARG A 158 -4.58 1.38 22.58
C ARG A 158 -4.22 1.79 23.99
N ARG A 159 -3.24 1.13 24.62
CA ARG A 159 -2.73 1.50 25.96
C ARG A 159 -2.12 2.89 25.97
N SER A 160 -1.38 3.29 24.94
CA SER A 160 -0.84 4.66 24.83
C SER A 160 -1.93 5.72 24.76
N ARG A 161 -3.18 5.30 24.43
CA ARG A 161 -4.38 6.14 24.41
C ARG A 161 -5.20 6.07 25.69
N GLY A 162 -4.75 5.35 26.70
CA GLY A 162 -5.53 5.09 27.91
C GLY A 162 -6.75 4.18 27.71
N LEU A 163 -6.78 3.41 26.61
CA LEU A 163 -7.86 2.47 26.29
C LEU A 163 -7.51 1.05 26.78
N SER A 164 -8.53 0.19 26.90
CA SER A 164 -8.34 -1.25 27.14
C SER A 164 -7.44 -1.87 26.07
N GLY A 165 -6.75 -2.97 26.38
CA GLY A 165 -5.77 -3.58 25.47
C GLY A 165 -6.36 -4.00 24.13
N LEU A 166 -7.56 -4.60 24.12
CA LEU A 166 -8.27 -4.96 22.90
C LEU A 166 -9.62 -4.26 22.82
N PRO A 167 -10.15 -3.96 21.64
CA PRO A 167 -11.43 -3.29 21.48
C PRO A 167 -12.60 -4.23 21.78
N ALA A 168 -13.66 -3.67 22.30
CA ALA A 168 -14.95 -4.34 22.34
C ALA A 168 -15.65 -4.25 20.97
N ILE A 169 -16.66 -5.11 20.77
CA ILE A 169 -17.53 -5.03 19.60
C ILE A 169 -18.21 -3.65 19.60
N GLY A 170 -18.12 -2.96 18.46
CA GLY A 170 -18.71 -1.63 18.29
C GLY A 170 -17.94 -0.49 19.00
N ASP A 171 -16.69 -0.71 19.45
CA ASP A 171 -15.85 0.35 20.01
C ASP A 171 -15.75 1.54 19.04
N PRO A 172 -16.31 2.74 19.39
CA PRO A 172 -16.34 3.89 18.49
C PRO A 172 -15.02 4.63 18.39
N ALA A 173 -14.00 4.25 19.15
CA ALA A 173 -12.69 4.90 19.10
C ALA A 173 -12.14 4.86 17.69
N PRO A 174 -11.58 5.99 17.17
CA PRO A 174 -11.06 6.00 15.81
C PRO A 174 -9.85 5.08 15.68
N LEU A 175 -9.74 4.38 14.54
CA LEU A 175 -8.61 3.50 14.24
C LEU A 175 -7.28 4.28 14.34
N VAL A 176 -7.23 5.47 13.74
CA VAL A 176 -6.09 6.38 13.83
C VAL A 176 -6.59 7.76 14.23
N HIS A 177 -6.25 8.19 15.44
CA HIS A 177 -6.71 9.47 15.97
C HIS A 177 -5.91 10.67 15.44
N LYS A 178 -6.51 11.84 15.46
CA LYS A 178 -5.81 13.12 15.26
C LYS A 178 -4.93 13.46 16.44
N THR A 179 -3.82 14.18 16.23
CA THR A 179 -3.01 14.73 17.34
C THR A 179 -3.63 15.97 17.95
N ARG A 180 -4.42 16.69 17.19
CA ARG A 180 -5.14 17.89 17.66
C ARG A 180 -6.63 17.74 17.34
N GLY A 181 -7.48 18.05 18.31
CA GLY A 181 -8.93 17.88 18.18
C GLY A 181 -9.37 16.43 18.42
N SER A 182 -10.63 16.13 18.12
CA SER A 182 -11.27 14.83 18.31
C SER A 182 -11.39 14.04 16.99
N GLY A 183 -11.62 12.74 17.11
CA GLY A 183 -11.92 11.84 15.99
C GLY A 183 -10.71 11.34 15.22
N GLY A 184 -10.99 10.65 14.12
CA GLY A 184 -9.99 10.02 13.25
C GLY A 184 -9.37 10.98 12.24
N ILE A 185 -8.21 10.58 11.69
CA ILE A 185 -7.56 11.32 10.59
C ILE A 185 -8.49 11.31 9.37
N THR A 186 -8.64 12.47 8.70
CA THR A 186 -9.47 12.66 7.53
C THR A 186 -8.68 12.84 6.22
N SER A 187 -7.36 12.98 6.32
CA SER A 187 -6.50 13.31 5.17
C SER A 187 -5.47 12.22 4.90
N THR A 188 -5.53 11.63 3.70
CA THR A 188 -4.47 10.72 3.23
C THR A 188 -3.12 11.41 3.09
N ARG A 189 -3.10 12.75 2.86
CA ARG A 189 -1.87 13.53 2.84
C ARG A 189 -1.17 13.50 4.20
N GLN A 190 -1.95 13.58 5.29
CA GLN A 190 -1.38 13.50 6.64
C GLN A 190 -0.72 12.13 6.91
N ILE A 191 -1.36 11.03 6.49
CA ILE A 191 -0.75 9.70 6.60
C ILE A 191 0.55 9.62 5.78
N ARG A 192 0.56 10.18 4.55
CA ARG A 192 1.79 10.21 3.73
C ARG A 192 2.92 10.96 4.43
N LEU A 193 2.65 12.10 5.04
CA LEU A 193 3.66 12.88 5.76
C LEU A 193 4.20 12.13 6.99
N ILE A 194 3.33 11.41 7.71
CA ILE A 194 3.73 10.59 8.86
C ILE A 194 4.69 9.46 8.41
N VAL A 195 4.32 8.74 7.35
CA VAL A 195 5.14 7.64 6.81
C VAL A 195 6.44 8.18 6.20
N GLN A 196 6.38 9.30 5.47
CA GLN A 196 7.56 9.92 4.88
C GLN A 196 8.60 10.28 5.94
N LYS A 197 8.16 10.82 7.08
CA LYS A 197 9.08 11.12 8.18
C LYS A 197 9.83 9.88 8.66
N CYS A 198 9.17 8.70 8.72
CA CYS A 198 9.86 7.46 9.07
C CYS A 198 10.87 7.05 8.00
N PHE A 199 10.53 7.22 6.71
CA PHE A 199 11.46 6.93 5.62
C PHE A 199 12.67 7.86 5.63
N ASP A 200 12.46 9.15 5.89
CA ASP A 200 13.54 10.14 5.97
C ASP A 200 14.51 9.83 7.11
N GLU A 201 14.01 9.49 8.31
CA GLU A 201 14.82 9.09 9.46
C GLU A 201 15.58 7.77 9.21
N ALA A 202 14.91 6.80 8.58
CA ALA A 202 15.55 5.54 8.20
C ALA A 202 16.65 5.76 7.14
N ALA A 203 16.38 6.58 6.11
CA ALA A 203 17.35 6.91 5.09
C ALA A 203 18.56 7.66 5.68
N TYR A 204 18.34 8.56 6.62
CA TYR A 204 19.43 9.21 7.36
C TYR A 204 20.29 8.19 8.09
N SER A 205 19.69 7.25 8.80
CA SER A 205 20.40 6.21 9.56
C SER A 205 21.17 5.26 8.64
N LEU A 206 20.57 4.83 7.52
CA LEU A 206 21.23 4.02 6.49
C LEU A 206 22.47 4.72 5.93
N ARG A 207 22.38 6.01 5.58
CA ARG A 207 23.54 6.78 5.08
C ARG A 207 24.64 6.89 6.11
N LYS A 208 24.28 7.13 7.38
CA LYS A 208 25.25 7.22 8.48
C LYS A 208 26.05 5.93 8.66
N GLU A 209 25.43 4.79 8.37
CA GLU A 209 26.05 3.45 8.48
C GLU A 209 26.66 2.96 7.16
N GLY A 210 26.66 3.79 6.10
CA GLY A 210 27.33 3.50 4.83
C GLY A 210 26.46 2.80 3.79
N PHE A 211 25.17 2.55 4.05
CA PHE A 211 24.21 1.92 3.12
C PHE A 211 23.57 2.95 2.18
N THR A 212 24.41 3.65 1.40
CA THR A 212 23.97 4.80 0.58
C THR A 212 22.95 4.41 -0.48
N ASP A 213 23.16 3.28 -1.18
CA ASP A 213 22.28 2.79 -2.24
C ASP A 213 20.86 2.44 -1.69
N ASP A 214 20.82 1.81 -0.51
CA ASP A 214 19.54 1.51 0.15
C ASP A 214 18.82 2.77 0.62
N ALA A 215 19.56 3.76 1.11
CA ALA A 215 19.01 5.06 1.49
C ALA A 215 18.45 5.82 0.29
N ASP A 216 19.14 5.82 -0.85
CA ASP A 216 18.68 6.50 -2.08
C ASP A 216 17.42 5.83 -2.64
N ARG A 217 17.36 4.50 -2.66
CA ARG A 217 16.16 3.75 -3.03
C ARG A 217 14.99 4.02 -2.07
N LEU A 218 15.26 4.15 -0.77
CA LEU A 218 14.24 4.49 0.21
C LEU A 218 13.68 5.90 -0.01
N GLY A 219 14.47 6.82 -0.56
CA GLY A 219 14.02 8.15 -0.96
C GLY A 219 12.92 8.15 -2.05
N GLU A 220 12.83 7.08 -2.85
CA GLU A 220 11.76 6.88 -3.84
C GLU A 220 10.51 6.21 -3.26
N ALA A 221 10.59 5.69 -2.03
CA ALA A 221 9.53 4.89 -1.45
C ALA A 221 8.27 5.72 -1.18
N THR A 222 7.14 5.08 -1.35
CA THR A 222 5.83 5.64 -1.04
C THR A 222 5.11 4.76 -0.03
N VAL A 223 4.04 5.28 0.59
CA VAL A 223 3.20 4.51 1.52
C VAL A 223 2.78 3.14 0.95
N HIS A 224 2.57 3.06 -0.36
CA HIS A 224 2.19 1.82 -1.03
C HIS A 224 3.26 0.72 -0.95
N TRP A 225 4.54 1.10 -0.81
CA TRP A 225 5.62 0.14 -0.67
C TRP A 225 5.49 -0.69 0.61
N LEU A 226 4.97 -0.13 1.70
CA LEU A 226 4.73 -0.87 2.95
C LEU A 226 3.78 -2.05 2.72
N ARG A 227 2.65 -1.80 2.05
CA ARG A 227 1.70 -2.84 1.67
C ARG A 227 2.35 -3.87 0.73
N HIS A 228 3.10 -3.41 -0.27
CA HIS A 228 3.80 -4.29 -1.19
C HIS A 228 4.84 -5.15 -0.49
N THR A 229 5.54 -4.59 0.49
CA THR A 229 6.52 -5.32 1.31
C THR A 229 5.83 -6.42 2.12
N GLY A 230 4.75 -6.10 2.86
CA GLY A 230 4.00 -7.08 3.64
C GLY A 230 3.45 -8.23 2.78
N ILE A 231 2.81 -7.92 1.65
CA ILE A 231 2.32 -8.95 0.72
C ILE A 231 3.48 -9.80 0.19
N SER A 232 4.60 -9.18 -0.22
CA SER A 232 5.76 -9.91 -0.76
C SER A 232 6.42 -10.82 0.27
N GLU A 233 6.36 -10.47 1.53
CA GLU A 233 6.87 -11.31 2.60
C GLU A 233 5.93 -12.49 2.86
N ASP A 234 4.65 -12.22 3.01
CA ASP A 234 3.68 -13.24 3.38
C ASP A 234 3.42 -14.29 2.29
N VAL A 235 3.50 -13.95 1.00
CA VAL A 235 3.36 -14.96 -0.08
C VAL A 235 4.46 -16.03 -0.07
N LYS A 236 5.55 -15.83 0.69
CA LYS A 236 6.61 -16.83 0.89
C LYS A 236 6.21 -17.90 1.89
N HIS A 237 5.33 -17.59 2.84
CA HIS A 237 5.04 -18.39 4.01
C HIS A 237 3.56 -18.77 4.17
N ARG A 238 2.66 -18.03 3.52
CA ARG A 238 1.21 -18.21 3.60
C ARG A 238 0.63 -18.65 2.25
N PRO A 239 -0.46 -19.45 2.24
CA PRO A 239 -1.20 -19.74 1.00
C PRO A 239 -1.57 -18.47 0.26
N ARG A 240 -1.36 -18.46 -1.06
CA ARG A 240 -1.53 -17.28 -1.92
C ARG A 240 -2.95 -16.75 -1.93
N GLU A 241 -3.92 -17.65 -1.91
CA GLU A 241 -5.34 -17.33 -1.83
C GLU A 241 -5.68 -16.57 -0.55
N HIS A 242 -5.09 -16.91 0.59
CA HIS A 242 -5.28 -16.20 1.84
C HIS A 242 -4.71 -14.78 1.76
N VAL A 243 -3.49 -14.63 1.24
CA VAL A 243 -2.86 -13.31 1.05
C VAL A 243 -3.64 -12.47 0.02
N ARG A 244 -4.16 -13.09 -1.06
CA ARG A 244 -5.02 -12.43 -2.05
C ARG A 244 -6.26 -11.85 -1.41
N ASP A 245 -6.94 -12.65 -0.60
CA ASP A 245 -8.21 -12.29 0.02
C ASP A 245 -8.01 -11.19 1.07
N ASP A 246 -7.02 -11.35 1.95
CA ASP A 246 -6.61 -10.30 2.91
C ASP A 246 -6.21 -9.00 2.20
N ALA A 247 -5.48 -9.08 1.09
CA ALA A 247 -5.10 -7.90 0.31
C ALA A 247 -6.28 -7.30 -0.46
N GLY A 248 -7.37 -8.03 -0.67
CA GLY A 248 -8.50 -7.60 -1.49
C GLY A 248 -8.11 -7.39 -2.94
N HIS A 249 -7.38 -8.34 -3.52
CA HIS A 249 -7.04 -8.36 -4.93
C HIS A 249 -8.17 -9.01 -5.73
N GLY A 250 -8.66 -8.34 -6.77
CA GLY A 250 -9.77 -8.82 -7.61
C GLY A 250 -9.42 -10.02 -8.49
N SER A 251 -8.16 -10.42 -8.58
CA SER A 251 -7.71 -11.62 -9.28
C SER A 251 -6.39 -12.15 -8.70
N SER A 252 -6.17 -13.46 -8.80
CA SER A 252 -4.92 -14.13 -8.41
C SER A 252 -3.71 -13.57 -9.17
N ALA A 253 -3.88 -13.18 -10.44
CA ALA A 253 -2.82 -12.60 -11.26
C ALA A 253 -2.18 -11.33 -10.66
N ILE A 254 -2.89 -10.62 -9.77
CA ILE A 254 -2.33 -9.48 -9.05
C ILE A 254 -1.41 -9.97 -7.94
N THR A 255 -1.82 -10.99 -7.18
CA THR A 255 -1.02 -11.59 -6.11
C THR A 255 0.17 -12.34 -6.69
N ASP A 256 0.02 -13.02 -7.81
CA ASP A 256 1.10 -13.75 -8.49
C ASP A 256 2.28 -12.85 -8.89
N ARG A 257 2.08 -11.55 -9.06
CA ARG A 257 3.17 -10.60 -9.32
C ARG A 257 4.12 -10.44 -8.13
N TYR A 258 3.65 -10.73 -6.91
CA TYR A 258 4.48 -10.68 -5.69
C TYR A 258 5.32 -11.93 -5.50
N ILE A 259 5.06 -12.97 -6.30
CA ILE A 259 5.89 -14.15 -6.38
C ILE A 259 7.05 -13.82 -7.33
N ASP A 260 7.82 -12.85 -6.94
CA ASP A 260 9.15 -12.69 -7.47
C ASP A 260 10.00 -13.72 -6.72
N VAL A 261 10.01 -14.94 -7.30
CA VAL A 261 10.99 -15.95 -6.88
C VAL A 261 12.32 -15.25 -7.06
N GLU A 262 12.98 -14.92 -5.96
CA GLU A 262 14.30 -14.29 -6.04
C GLU A 262 15.13 -15.09 -7.03
N ARG A 263 15.82 -14.42 -7.94
CA ARG A 263 16.61 -15.10 -9.00
C ARG A 263 17.52 -16.16 -8.38
N ALA A 264 17.99 -15.90 -7.15
CA ALA A 264 18.79 -16.82 -6.36
C ALA A 264 18.00 -18.09 -5.95
N GLU A 265 16.78 -17.96 -5.44
CA GLU A 265 15.93 -19.09 -5.05
C GLU A 265 15.50 -19.91 -6.27
N ARG A 266 15.14 -19.23 -7.37
CA ARG A 266 14.84 -19.87 -8.65
C ARG A 266 16.03 -20.66 -9.18
N HIS A 267 17.23 -20.10 -9.06
CA HIS A 267 18.46 -20.78 -9.49
C HIS A 267 18.79 -21.93 -8.54
N ALA A 268 18.63 -21.76 -7.23
CA ALA A 268 18.87 -22.81 -6.24
C ALA A 268 17.94 -24.02 -6.45
N SER A 269 16.63 -23.77 -6.71
CA SER A 269 15.68 -24.85 -7.01
C SER A 269 16.03 -25.59 -8.32
N ALA A 270 16.57 -24.87 -9.31
CA ALA A 270 16.98 -25.48 -10.58
C ALA A 270 18.22 -26.37 -10.45
N ARG A 271 19.11 -26.12 -9.47
CA ARG A 271 20.32 -26.95 -9.23
C ARG A 271 19.99 -28.40 -8.87
N ASN A 272 18.84 -28.64 -8.25
CA ASN A 272 18.40 -29.95 -7.81
C ASN A 272 17.64 -30.73 -8.91
N LYS A 273 17.55 -30.18 -10.14
CA LYS A 273 16.89 -30.86 -11.25
C LYS A 273 17.74 -32.02 -11.75
N VAL A 274 17.24 -33.23 -11.61
CA VAL A 274 17.87 -34.44 -12.16
C VAL A 274 17.51 -34.56 -13.62
N ILE A 275 18.52 -34.75 -14.48
CA ILE A 275 18.36 -35.12 -15.88
C ILE A 275 18.52 -36.64 -15.94
N LYS A 276 17.44 -37.34 -16.30
CA LYS A 276 17.48 -38.78 -16.57
C LYS A 276 17.95 -39.04 -17.96
#